data_ecb0149dc68bb43fcd440f6795d48ebf
#
_entry.id   ecb0149dc68bb43fcd440f6795d48ebf
#
_cell.length_a   1.000
_cell.length_b   1.000
_cell.length_c   1.000
_cell.angle_alpha   90.00
_cell.angle_beta   90.00
_cell.angle_gamma   90.00
#
_symmetry.space_group_name_H-M   'P 1'
#
loop_
_entity.id
_entity.type
_entity.pdbx_description
1 polymer ?
#
loop_
_entity_poly.entity_id
_entity_poly.type
_entity_poly.pdbx_seq_one_letter_code
_entity_poly.pdbx_strand_id
1 'polypeptide(L)'
;LDEALNAGAWAVEFDYSGFNAAGGGPGSVITPYPINPMTNEIANEPVMVPGLYNWDNIDVESVRQQGQQWKFKSKEEASKMVKKAACFLGADLAGIAPYDERWTYSTWGRKIPKPCKMPNGRTKLMPWDLPKMLSGGGVEVFGHAKFEPDWEKYAGFKPKSVIVFVLEEDYEAIRTSPSVISSATVGKSYSNMAEVAYKIAVFLRKLGYYAAPCGNDTGISVPMAVQAGLGEAGRNGLLITQKFGPRHRIAKVYTDLELAPDKPRKFGVREFCRLCKKCADACPAQAISHEKDPKVLQPEDCEVAENPYTEKWHLDSNRCGSFWAYNGSPCSNCVAVCSWNKVETWNHDVARIATRIPLLQDAARKFDEWFGYNGPVNPDERLESGYVQNMV
;
A
#
# COMPACT_ATOMS: atom_id res chain seq x y z
N LEU A 1 -15.34 2.71 21.50
CA LEU A 1 -14.64 3.87 20.98
C LEU A 1 -13.69 3.46 19.85
N ASP A 2 -12.83 2.46 20.04
CA ASP A 2 -11.82 1.98 19.09
C ASP A 2 -12.45 1.48 17.78
N GLU A 3 -13.53 0.70 17.87
CA GLU A 3 -14.27 0.24 16.70
C GLU A 3 -14.88 1.40 15.91
N ALA A 4 -15.40 2.42 16.59
CA ALA A 4 -15.94 3.61 15.94
C ALA A 4 -14.83 4.43 15.26
N LEU A 5 -13.67 4.59 15.91
CA LEU A 5 -12.50 5.25 15.33
C LEU A 5 -11.99 4.48 14.10
N ASN A 6 -11.90 3.17 14.20
CA ASN A 6 -11.49 2.32 13.09
C ASN A 6 -12.46 2.41 11.91
N ALA A 7 -13.78 2.35 12.17
CA ALA A 7 -14.78 2.48 11.12
C ALA A 7 -14.69 3.85 10.41
N GLY A 8 -14.54 4.93 11.18
CA GLY A 8 -14.36 6.28 10.62
C GLY A 8 -13.09 6.44 9.81
N ALA A 9 -11.99 5.82 10.25
CA ALA A 9 -10.71 5.86 9.56
C ALA A 9 -10.73 5.17 8.19
N TRP A 10 -11.52 4.11 8.05
CA TRP A 10 -11.68 3.36 6.79
C TRP A 10 -12.79 3.90 5.89
N ALA A 11 -13.58 4.90 6.32
CA ALA A 11 -14.81 5.31 5.66
C ALA A 11 -14.60 5.72 4.19
N VAL A 12 -13.64 6.60 3.91
CA VAL A 12 -13.39 7.07 2.54
C VAL A 12 -12.81 5.96 1.67
N GLU A 13 -11.96 5.11 2.22
CA GLU A 13 -11.40 3.97 1.50
C GLU A 13 -12.50 2.96 1.16
N PHE A 14 -13.41 2.66 2.07
CA PHE A 14 -14.53 1.77 1.80
C PHE A 14 -15.52 2.33 0.78
N ASP A 15 -15.81 3.61 0.84
CA ASP A 15 -16.65 4.29 -0.12
C ASP A 15 -16.00 4.29 -1.50
N TYR A 16 -14.73 4.67 -1.56
CA TYR A 16 -13.93 4.73 -2.76
C TYR A 16 -13.72 3.36 -3.42
N SER A 17 -13.40 2.34 -2.66
CA SER A 17 -13.14 1.01 -3.21
C SER A 17 -14.40 0.25 -3.59
N GLY A 18 -15.58 0.81 -3.34
CA GLY A 18 -16.84 0.10 -3.48
C GLY A 18 -16.95 -1.13 -2.58
N PHE A 19 -16.17 -1.18 -1.50
CA PHE A 19 -16.08 -2.32 -0.58
C PHE A 19 -17.45 -2.71 -0.02
N ASN A 20 -18.30 -1.72 0.26
CA ASN A 20 -19.66 -1.95 0.72
C ASN A 20 -20.60 -2.43 -0.38
N ALA A 21 -20.36 -2.06 -1.63
CA ALA A 21 -21.23 -2.41 -2.76
C ALA A 21 -20.82 -3.71 -3.46
N ALA A 22 -19.52 -4.01 -3.52
CA ALA A 22 -18.99 -5.10 -4.34
C ALA A 22 -17.99 -6.03 -3.60
N GLY A 23 -17.67 -5.78 -2.31
CA GLY A 23 -16.72 -6.60 -1.55
C GLY A 23 -15.28 -6.49 -2.04
N GLY A 24 -14.93 -5.39 -2.69
CA GLY A 24 -13.56 -5.09 -3.10
C GLY A 24 -12.79 -4.34 -2.01
N GLY A 25 -11.58 -4.76 -1.68
CA GLY A 25 -10.63 -3.98 -0.89
C GLY A 25 -9.87 -2.98 -1.76
N PRO A 26 -8.96 -2.17 -1.15
CA PRO A 26 -8.12 -1.26 -1.88
C PRO A 26 -7.39 -1.98 -3.01
N GLY A 27 -7.39 -1.38 -4.17
CA GLY A 27 -6.76 -1.96 -5.34
C GLY A 27 -7.57 -3.01 -6.06
N SER A 28 -8.84 -3.18 -5.75
CA SER A 28 -9.72 -3.91 -6.64
C SER A 28 -10.18 -2.98 -7.73
N VAL A 29 -9.73 -3.22 -8.91
CA VAL A 29 -10.30 -2.65 -10.14
C VAL A 29 -11.68 -3.28 -10.35
N ILE A 30 -12.61 -2.90 -9.51
CA ILE A 30 -13.99 -3.32 -9.66
C ILE A 30 -14.77 -2.05 -9.84
N THR A 31 -15.31 -1.91 -11.04
CA THR A 31 -16.48 -1.06 -11.19
C THR A 31 -17.51 -1.51 -10.18
N PRO A 32 -18.11 -0.63 -9.42
CA PRO A 32 -19.25 -1.00 -8.63
C PRO A 32 -20.29 -1.53 -9.61
N TYR A 33 -20.43 -2.85 -9.65
CA TYR A 33 -21.65 -3.40 -10.18
C TYR A 33 -22.71 -3.01 -9.20
N PRO A 34 -23.78 -2.34 -9.63
CA PRO A 34 -24.97 -2.32 -8.84
C PRO A 34 -25.42 -3.78 -8.71
N ILE A 35 -25.01 -4.42 -7.66
CA ILE A 35 -25.67 -5.65 -7.22
C ILE A 35 -27.05 -5.20 -6.83
N ASN A 36 -28.04 -5.64 -7.57
CA ASN A 36 -29.41 -5.45 -7.15
C ASN A 36 -29.56 -6.13 -5.77
N PRO A 37 -29.74 -5.38 -4.67
CA PRO A 37 -29.77 -5.96 -3.34
C PRO A 37 -30.93 -6.94 -3.14
N MET A 38 -31.92 -6.95 -4.03
CA MET A 38 -33.08 -7.85 -3.98
C MET A 38 -32.87 -9.13 -4.78
N THR A 39 -32.16 -9.09 -5.91
CA THR A 39 -31.98 -10.27 -6.78
C THR A 39 -30.62 -10.88 -6.70
N ASN A 40 -29.67 -10.19 -6.07
CA ASN A 40 -28.26 -10.55 -6.03
C ASN A 40 -27.62 -10.72 -7.43
N GLU A 41 -28.29 -10.19 -8.45
CA GLU A 41 -27.83 -10.23 -9.85
C GLU A 41 -26.98 -9.01 -10.17
N ILE A 42 -25.94 -9.24 -10.91
CA ILE A 42 -24.99 -8.22 -11.36
C ILE A 42 -25.54 -7.64 -12.67
N ALA A 43 -25.93 -6.38 -12.64
CA ALA A 43 -26.42 -5.69 -13.83
C ALA A 43 -25.25 -5.41 -14.80
N ASN A 44 -25.32 -6.00 -15.97
CA ASN A 44 -24.51 -5.75 -17.17
C ASN A 44 -22.97 -5.87 -17.06
N GLU A 45 -22.33 -6.07 -18.21
CA GLU A 45 -20.91 -6.34 -18.30
C GLU A 45 -20.04 -5.23 -17.70
N PRO A 46 -18.95 -5.61 -16.96
CA PRO A 46 -18.09 -4.67 -16.29
C PRO A 46 -17.27 -3.85 -17.27
N VAL A 47 -17.37 -2.56 -17.18
CA VAL A 47 -16.32 -1.69 -17.71
C VAL A 47 -15.22 -1.64 -16.65
N MET A 48 -14.06 -2.21 -16.94
CA MET A 48 -12.90 -2.14 -16.04
C MET A 48 -12.16 -0.83 -16.30
N VAL A 49 -12.08 -0.01 -15.26
CA VAL A 49 -11.35 1.25 -15.30
C VAL A 49 -10.19 1.15 -14.30
N PRO A 50 -8.96 1.53 -14.68
CA PRO A 50 -7.84 1.48 -13.76
C PRO A 50 -8.04 2.39 -12.55
N GLY A 51 -7.70 1.87 -11.38
CA GLY A 51 -7.61 2.64 -10.17
C GLY A 51 -8.88 3.35 -9.74
N LEU A 52 -8.72 4.62 -9.39
CA LEU A 52 -9.75 5.50 -8.85
C LEU A 52 -10.68 6.12 -9.90
N TYR A 53 -10.61 5.72 -11.15
CA TYR A 53 -11.44 6.32 -12.19
C TYR A 53 -12.94 6.18 -11.94
N ASN A 54 -13.38 5.09 -11.32
CA ASN A 54 -14.76 4.92 -10.95
C ASN A 54 -15.25 5.92 -9.91
N TRP A 55 -14.41 6.21 -8.93
CA TRP A 55 -14.74 7.15 -7.87
C TRP A 55 -14.84 8.57 -8.38
N ASP A 56 -13.98 8.89 -9.30
CA ASP A 56 -13.74 10.19 -9.86
C ASP A 56 -14.69 10.50 -11.03
N ASN A 57 -15.37 9.46 -11.57
CA ASN A 57 -16.32 9.56 -12.66
C ASN A 57 -15.85 10.45 -13.81
N ILE A 58 -14.61 10.19 -14.28
CA ILE A 58 -13.95 11.03 -15.26
C ILE A 58 -14.58 10.84 -16.62
N ASP A 59 -15.10 11.91 -17.17
CA ASP A 59 -15.28 12.05 -18.59
C ASP A 59 -13.91 12.31 -19.24
N VAL A 60 -13.35 11.25 -19.83
CA VAL A 60 -12.04 11.31 -20.51
C VAL A 60 -12.06 12.34 -21.67
N GLU A 61 -13.21 12.59 -22.29
CA GLU A 61 -13.35 13.61 -23.32
C GLU A 61 -13.24 15.02 -22.76
N SER A 62 -13.71 15.27 -21.54
CA SER A 62 -13.59 16.60 -20.92
C SER A 62 -12.15 17.03 -20.69
N VAL A 63 -11.22 16.10 -20.50
CA VAL A 63 -9.80 16.39 -20.40
C VAL A 63 -9.23 16.84 -21.74
N ARG A 64 -9.68 16.27 -22.85
CA ARG A 64 -9.28 16.65 -24.22
C ARG A 64 -9.83 18.00 -24.65
N GLN A 65 -11.02 18.38 -24.21
CA GLN A 65 -11.70 19.62 -24.63
C GLN A 65 -11.11 20.89 -24.02
N GLN A 66 -10.27 20.81 -23.00
CA GLN A 66 -9.66 21.98 -22.37
C GLN A 66 -8.57 22.65 -23.22
N GLY A 67 -8.21 22.10 -24.36
CA GLY A 67 -7.57 22.77 -25.52
C GLY A 67 -6.19 23.38 -25.33
N GLN A 68 -5.70 23.55 -24.10
CA GLN A 68 -4.39 24.13 -23.81
C GLN A 68 -3.62 23.25 -22.83
N GLN A 69 -2.62 22.58 -23.35
CA GLN A 69 -1.66 21.85 -22.54
C GLN A 69 -0.55 22.77 -22.05
N TRP A 70 -0.33 22.82 -20.73
CA TRP A 70 0.80 23.55 -20.15
C TRP A 70 2.11 22.92 -20.59
N LYS A 71 3.00 23.74 -21.19
CA LYS A 71 4.30 23.25 -21.66
C LYS A 71 5.39 23.57 -20.65
N PHE A 72 6.01 22.53 -20.12
CA PHE A 72 7.23 22.67 -19.31
C PHE A 72 8.46 22.87 -20.19
N LYS A 73 9.46 23.55 -19.67
CA LYS A 73 10.74 23.78 -20.38
C LYS A 73 11.55 22.49 -20.52
N SER A 74 11.44 21.58 -19.56
CA SER A 74 12.09 20.28 -19.58
C SER A 74 11.33 19.25 -18.72
N LYS A 75 11.69 17.96 -18.88
CA LYS A 75 11.15 16.86 -18.05
C LYS A 75 11.56 17.01 -16.58
N GLU A 76 12.75 17.57 -16.31
CA GLU A 76 13.27 17.85 -14.96
C GLU A 76 12.47 18.95 -14.26
N GLU A 77 12.14 20.03 -14.98
CA GLU A 77 11.25 21.09 -14.47
C GLU A 77 9.88 20.53 -14.14
N ALA A 78 9.29 19.76 -15.05
CA ALA A 78 8.00 19.08 -14.85
C ALA A 78 8.03 18.20 -13.60
N SER A 79 9.05 17.35 -13.46
CA SER A 79 9.20 16.44 -12.31
C SER A 79 9.33 17.20 -11.00
N LYS A 80 10.13 18.27 -10.97
CA LYS A 80 10.28 19.14 -9.80
C LYS A 80 8.96 19.79 -9.40
N MET A 81 8.20 20.29 -10.37
CA MET A 81 6.90 20.93 -10.14
C MET A 81 5.88 19.91 -9.63
N VAL A 82 5.77 18.75 -10.29
CA VAL A 82 4.83 17.70 -9.91
C VAL A 82 5.11 17.17 -8.51
N LYS A 83 6.39 16.92 -8.16
CA LYS A 83 6.75 16.50 -6.79
C LYS A 83 6.42 17.55 -5.74
N LYS A 84 6.64 18.82 -6.01
CA LYS A 84 6.23 19.91 -5.11
C LYS A 84 4.72 19.99 -4.95
N ALA A 85 3.98 19.88 -6.06
CA ALA A 85 2.52 19.85 -6.03
C ALA A 85 1.99 18.65 -5.24
N ALA A 86 2.55 17.46 -5.44
CA ALA A 86 2.16 16.26 -4.69
C ALA A 86 2.35 16.46 -3.18
N CYS A 87 3.50 17.00 -2.74
CA CYS A 87 3.74 17.28 -1.33
C CYS A 87 2.81 18.39 -0.79
N PHE A 88 2.55 19.44 -1.58
CA PHE A 88 1.59 20.47 -1.19
C PHE A 88 0.16 19.94 -1.05
N LEU A 89 -0.21 18.98 -1.87
CA LEU A 89 -1.53 18.34 -1.87
C LEU A 89 -1.70 17.25 -0.80
N GLY A 90 -0.63 16.95 -0.03
CA GLY A 90 -0.70 16.10 1.15
C GLY A 90 0.20 14.86 1.13
N ALA A 91 1.04 14.67 0.11
CA ALA A 91 2.02 13.59 0.14
C ALA A 91 3.21 13.94 1.08
N ASP A 92 3.64 12.99 1.92
CA ASP A 92 4.81 13.18 2.78
C ASP A 92 6.14 13.05 2.03
N LEU A 93 6.18 12.15 1.04
CA LEU A 93 7.27 12.04 0.07
C LEU A 93 6.68 11.74 -1.31
N ALA A 94 7.33 12.26 -2.36
CA ALA A 94 6.96 11.98 -3.73
C ALA A 94 8.19 11.76 -4.61
N GLY A 95 8.08 10.83 -5.54
CA GLY A 95 9.11 10.51 -6.52
C GLY A 95 8.51 10.12 -7.87
N ILE A 96 9.33 10.08 -8.89
CA ILE A 96 8.94 9.76 -10.26
C ILE A 96 9.57 8.43 -10.66
N ALA A 97 8.73 7.45 -11.03
CA ALA A 97 9.15 6.23 -11.69
C ALA A 97 8.84 6.32 -13.20
N PRO A 98 9.62 5.67 -14.06
CA PRO A 98 9.18 5.44 -15.44
C PRO A 98 7.98 4.49 -15.43
N TYR A 99 7.10 4.60 -16.42
CA TYR A 99 6.13 3.55 -16.65
C TYR A 99 6.86 2.27 -17.09
N ASP A 100 6.59 1.18 -16.40
CA ASP A 100 7.21 -0.12 -16.65
C ASP A 100 6.14 -1.22 -16.55
N GLU A 101 5.90 -1.89 -17.66
CA GLU A 101 4.90 -2.95 -17.76
C GLU A 101 5.15 -4.12 -16.79
N ARG A 102 6.42 -4.37 -16.40
CA ARG A 102 6.78 -5.43 -15.44
C ARG A 102 6.17 -5.20 -14.05
N TRP A 103 5.90 -3.96 -13.70
CA TRP A 103 5.32 -3.58 -12.40
C TRP A 103 3.83 -3.22 -12.49
N THR A 104 3.28 -3.23 -13.68
CA THR A 104 1.86 -2.99 -13.92
C THR A 104 1.15 -4.32 -14.17
N TYR A 105 0.01 -4.54 -13.54
CA TYR A 105 -0.71 -5.80 -13.70
C TYR A 105 -1.14 -5.98 -15.15
N SER A 106 -0.81 -7.13 -15.73
CA SER A 106 -1.20 -7.51 -17.08
C SER A 106 -2.63 -8.06 -17.15
N THR A 107 -3.12 -8.57 -16.02
CA THR A 107 -4.47 -9.13 -15.90
C THR A 107 -5.10 -8.70 -14.59
N TRP A 108 -6.38 -8.41 -14.62
CA TRP A 108 -7.16 -8.11 -13.44
C TRP A 108 -8.18 -9.21 -13.20
N GLY A 109 -8.24 -9.71 -11.97
CA GLY A 109 -9.20 -10.71 -11.58
C GLY A 109 -10.50 -10.06 -11.09
N ARG A 110 -11.63 -10.56 -11.56
CA ARG A 110 -12.93 -10.19 -11.01
C ARG A 110 -13.13 -10.92 -9.67
N LYS A 111 -13.40 -10.16 -8.62
CA LYS A 111 -13.81 -10.73 -7.33
C LYS A 111 -15.33 -10.82 -7.29
N ILE A 112 -15.86 -12.03 -7.12
CA ILE A 112 -17.30 -12.25 -6.95
C ILE A 112 -17.53 -12.51 -5.47
N PRO A 113 -18.11 -11.57 -4.70
CA PRO A 113 -18.35 -11.79 -3.27
C PRO A 113 -19.33 -12.92 -3.04
N LYS A 114 -19.07 -13.75 -2.04
CA LYS A 114 -20.01 -14.77 -1.55
C LYS A 114 -20.35 -14.54 -0.08
N PRO A 115 -21.56 -14.92 0.37
CA PRO A 115 -21.91 -14.87 1.78
C PRO A 115 -21.01 -15.79 2.60
N CYS A 116 -20.27 -15.22 3.55
CA CYS A 116 -19.45 -15.95 4.51
C CYS A 116 -19.91 -15.66 5.93
N LYS A 117 -20.04 -16.70 6.76
CA LYS A 117 -20.30 -16.53 8.19
C LYS A 117 -19.02 -16.11 8.90
N MET A 118 -19.09 -14.98 9.58
CA MET A 118 -18.01 -14.45 10.39
C MET A 118 -17.98 -15.16 11.76
N PRO A 119 -16.82 -15.17 12.46
CA PRO A 119 -16.72 -15.76 13.81
C PRO A 119 -17.73 -15.17 14.82
N ASN A 120 -18.16 -13.94 14.64
CA ASN A 120 -19.19 -13.27 15.45
C ASN A 120 -20.64 -13.65 15.08
N GLY A 121 -20.84 -14.67 14.22
CA GLY A 121 -22.14 -15.17 13.78
C GLY A 121 -22.84 -14.34 12.70
N ARG A 122 -22.30 -13.18 12.32
CA ARG A 122 -22.87 -12.35 11.24
C ARG A 122 -22.49 -12.91 9.88
N THR A 123 -23.34 -12.70 8.89
CA THR A 123 -23.01 -13.00 7.49
C THR A 123 -22.50 -11.74 6.81
N LYS A 124 -21.37 -11.83 6.15
CA LYS A 124 -20.78 -10.75 5.35
C LYS A 124 -20.45 -11.25 3.94
N LEU A 125 -20.65 -10.42 2.94
CA LEU A 125 -20.17 -10.71 1.60
C LEU A 125 -18.65 -10.54 1.57
N MET A 126 -17.92 -11.59 1.21
CA MET A 126 -16.47 -11.59 1.15
C MET A 126 -15.99 -12.02 -0.23
N PRO A 127 -14.96 -11.36 -0.79
CA PRO A 127 -14.37 -11.75 -2.07
C PRO A 127 -13.43 -12.95 -1.96
N TRP A 128 -13.23 -13.51 -0.77
CA TRP A 128 -12.38 -14.65 -0.48
C TRP A 128 -13.06 -15.67 0.43
N ASP A 129 -12.56 -16.88 0.43
CA ASP A 129 -13.05 -17.97 1.28
C ASP A 129 -12.54 -17.81 2.73
N LEU A 130 -13.32 -17.11 3.55
CA LEU A 130 -12.96 -16.88 4.94
C LEU A 130 -12.83 -18.19 5.76
N PRO A 131 -13.74 -19.17 5.65
CA PRO A 131 -13.56 -20.45 6.34
C PRO A 131 -12.25 -21.15 5.98
N LYS A 132 -11.87 -21.16 4.71
CA LYS A 132 -10.61 -21.74 4.24
C LYS A 132 -9.40 -20.98 4.76
N MET A 133 -9.44 -19.63 4.77
CA MET A 133 -8.41 -18.80 5.37
C MET A 133 -8.22 -19.09 6.86
N LEU A 134 -9.31 -19.15 7.63
CA LEU A 134 -9.29 -19.40 9.07
C LEU A 134 -8.79 -20.82 9.43
N SER A 135 -8.94 -21.78 8.53
CA SER A 135 -8.42 -23.15 8.68
C SER A 135 -6.95 -23.29 8.24
N GLY A 136 -6.30 -22.20 7.84
CA GLY A 136 -4.92 -22.23 7.33
C GLY A 136 -4.79 -22.69 5.88
N GLY A 137 -5.89 -22.83 5.15
CA GLY A 137 -5.94 -23.30 3.76
C GLY A 137 -5.62 -22.23 2.71
N GLY A 138 -5.17 -21.05 3.13
CA GLY A 138 -4.80 -19.95 2.23
C GLY A 138 -5.98 -19.10 1.75
N VAL A 139 -5.67 -18.06 0.98
CA VAL A 139 -6.65 -17.16 0.39
C VAL A 139 -7.10 -17.68 -0.96
N GLU A 140 -8.36 -18.11 -1.05
CA GLU A 140 -9.00 -18.43 -2.33
C GLU A 140 -9.96 -17.32 -2.70
N VAL A 141 -9.72 -16.69 -3.84
CA VAL A 141 -10.57 -15.63 -4.37
C VAL A 141 -11.70 -16.26 -5.18
N PHE A 142 -12.94 -15.91 -4.85
CA PHE A 142 -14.10 -16.39 -5.59
C PHE A 142 -14.23 -15.72 -6.96
N GLY A 143 -14.12 -16.52 -8.00
CA GLY A 143 -14.36 -16.11 -9.38
C GLY A 143 -13.24 -15.26 -9.98
N HIS A 144 -12.72 -15.72 -11.10
CA HIS A 144 -11.76 -15.01 -11.91
C HIS A 144 -12.35 -14.79 -13.31
N ALA A 145 -12.54 -13.53 -13.68
CA ALA A 145 -12.57 -13.15 -15.07
C ALA A 145 -11.23 -12.48 -15.39
N LYS A 146 -10.45 -13.05 -16.29
CA LYS A 146 -9.21 -12.44 -16.77
C LYS A 146 -9.56 -11.33 -17.76
N PHE A 147 -9.07 -10.14 -17.51
CA PHE A 147 -9.13 -9.03 -18.45
C PHE A 147 -7.71 -8.55 -18.70
N GLU A 148 -7.38 -8.35 -19.96
CA GLU A 148 -6.14 -7.68 -20.31
C GLU A 148 -6.35 -6.17 -20.15
N PRO A 149 -5.52 -5.47 -19.37
CA PRO A 149 -5.65 -4.03 -19.21
C PRO A 149 -5.26 -3.33 -20.52
N ASP A 150 -6.22 -2.69 -21.11
CA ASP A 150 -6.03 -1.81 -22.25
C ASP A 150 -6.14 -0.36 -21.77
N TRP A 151 -5.00 0.26 -21.54
CA TRP A 151 -4.93 1.64 -21.08
C TRP A 151 -5.63 2.63 -22.04
N GLU A 152 -5.47 2.43 -23.34
CA GLU A 152 -6.08 3.32 -24.32
C GLU A 152 -7.61 3.18 -24.33
N LYS A 153 -8.10 1.95 -24.23
CA LYS A 153 -9.54 1.67 -24.19
C LYS A 153 -10.21 2.15 -22.92
N TYR A 154 -9.60 1.89 -21.74
CA TYR A 154 -10.26 2.10 -20.45
C TYR A 154 -9.88 3.41 -19.76
N ALA A 155 -8.70 3.92 -20.01
CA ALA A 155 -8.20 5.18 -19.44
C ALA A 155 -8.02 6.30 -20.49
N GLY A 156 -8.16 5.97 -21.77
CA GLY A 156 -8.03 6.92 -22.86
C GLY A 156 -6.60 7.38 -23.16
N PHE A 157 -5.59 6.79 -22.55
CA PHE A 157 -4.19 7.14 -22.76
C PHE A 157 -3.25 5.99 -22.41
N LYS A 158 -2.03 6.02 -22.96
CA LYS A 158 -0.93 5.15 -22.54
C LYS A 158 -0.01 5.91 -21.59
N PRO A 159 0.21 5.42 -20.34
CA PRO A 159 1.10 6.08 -19.40
C PRO A 159 2.55 6.16 -19.91
N LYS A 160 3.24 7.24 -19.55
CA LYS A 160 4.67 7.43 -19.78
C LYS A 160 5.46 7.52 -18.47
N SER A 161 4.81 8.03 -17.43
CA SER A 161 5.41 8.23 -16.11
C SER A 161 4.44 7.85 -15.00
N VAL A 162 4.99 7.51 -13.85
CA VAL A 162 4.24 7.22 -12.63
C VAL A 162 4.75 8.11 -11.51
N ILE A 163 3.86 8.94 -10.98
CA ILE A 163 4.12 9.70 -9.75
C ILE A 163 3.83 8.74 -8.60
N VAL A 164 4.85 8.37 -7.84
CA VAL A 164 4.72 7.53 -6.66
C VAL A 164 4.87 8.39 -5.43
N PHE A 165 3.97 8.24 -4.48
CA PHE A 165 4.04 9.00 -3.24
C PHE A 165 3.72 8.13 -2.04
N VAL A 166 4.17 8.57 -0.87
CA VAL A 166 3.94 7.89 0.40
C VAL A 166 3.27 8.83 1.38
N LEU A 167 2.47 8.24 2.26
CA LEU A 167 1.80 8.88 3.39
C LEU A 167 2.23 8.18 4.67
N GLU A 168 2.71 8.95 5.62
CA GLU A 168 3.14 8.48 6.92
C GLU A 168 1.95 7.93 7.72
N GLU A 169 2.17 6.84 8.43
CA GLU A 169 1.24 6.32 9.44
C GLU A 169 1.65 6.81 10.83
N ASP A 170 0.69 6.95 11.72
CA ASP A 170 0.95 7.37 13.08
C ASP A 170 1.87 6.38 13.82
N TYR A 171 2.95 6.88 14.38
CA TYR A 171 3.97 6.07 15.02
C TYR A 171 3.46 5.33 16.25
N GLU A 172 2.72 6.04 17.11
CA GLU A 172 2.26 5.49 18.37
C GLU A 172 1.13 4.49 18.14
N ALA A 173 0.22 4.78 17.19
CA ALA A 173 -0.84 3.87 16.83
C ALA A 173 -0.30 2.57 16.18
N ILE A 174 0.70 2.65 15.30
CA ILE A 174 1.35 1.47 14.70
C ILE A 174 2.00 0.58 15.77
N ARG A 175 2.57 1.16 16.81
CA ARG A 175 3.20 0.40 17.90
C ARG A 175 2.22 -0.45 18.71
N THR A 176 0.92 -0.15 18.67
CA THR A 176 -0.11 -0.96 19.32
C THR A 176 -0.53 -2.19 18.52
N SER A 177 0.10 -2.43 17.35
CA SER A 177 -0.21 -3.60 16.51
C SER A 177 -0.13 -4.92 17.32
N PRO A 178 -1.03 -5.86 17.09
CA PRO A 178 -2.06 -5.94 16.06
C PRO A 178 -3.46 -5.42 16.48
N SER A 179 -3.52 -4.35 17.23
CA SER A 179 -4.76 -3.78 17.78
C SER A 179 -5.65 -3.09 16.75
N VAL A 180 -6.89 -2.81 17.13
CA VAL A 180 -7.85 -2.02 16.36
C VAL A 180 -7.34 -0.58 16.14
N ILE A 181 -6.57 -0.02 17.08
CA ILE A 181 -5.96 1.31 16.96
C ILE A 181 -4.94 1.32 15.82
N SER A 182 -4.08 0.29 15.74
CA SER A 182 -3.15 0.19 14.61
C SER A 182 -3.88 -0.01 13.28
N SER A 183 -5.01 -0.71 13.29
CA SER A 183 -5.90 -0.82 12.12
C SER A 183 -6.49 0.52 11.72
N ALA A 184 -6.89 1.35 12.68
CA ALA A 184 -7.45 2.67 12.41
C ALA A 184 -6.44 3.60 11.71
N THR A 185 -5.16 3.61 12.14
CA THR A 185 -4.15 4.42 11.45
C THR A 185 -3.87 3.91 10.03
N VAL A 186 -3.89 2.60 9.82
CA VAL A 186 -3.81 2.00 8.48
C VAL A 186 -4.98 2.47 7.61
N GLY A 187 -6.22 2.39 8.12
CA GLY A 187 -7.43 2.83 7.43
C GLY A 187 -7.40 4.32 7.07
N LYS A 188 -7.01 5.17 8.04
CA LYS A 188 -6.82 6.61 7.81
C LYS A 188 -5.85 6.86 6.64
N SER A 189 -4.73 6.15 6.61
CA SER A 189 -3.73 6.33 5.55
C SER A 189 -4.24 5.85 4.19
N TYR A 190 -5.03 4.78 4.13
CA TYR A 190 -5.69 4.35 2.90
C TYR A 190 -6.71 5.40 2.41
N SER A 191 -7.52 5.96 3.29
CA SER A 191 -8.46 7.03 2.94
C SER A 191 -7.72 8.27 2.42
N ASN A 192 -6.66 8.68 3.09
CA ASN A 192 -5.82 9.80 2.66
C ASN A 192 -5.12 9.53 1.31
N MET A 193 -4.70 8.28 1.06
CA MET A 193 -4.13 7.90 -0.24
C MET A 193 -5.07 8.19 -1.41
N ALA A 194 -6.35 7.83 -1.27
CA ALA A 194 -7.37 8.08 -2.27
C ALA A 194 -7.54 9.58 -2.53
N GLU A 195 -7.67 10.36 -1.46
CA GLU A 195 -7.84 11.80 -1.52
C GLU A 195 -6.65 12.51 -2.18
N VAL A 196 -5.43 12.17 -1.77
CA VAL A 196 -4.20 12.78 -2.31
C VAL A 196 -3.97 12.37 -3.76
N ALA A 197 -4.18 11.10 -4.12
CA ALA A 197 -4.08 10.63 -5.49
C ALA A 197 -5.07 11.37 -6.41
N TYR A 198 -6.30 11.54 -5.97
CA TYR A 198 -7.30 12.30 -6.70
C TYR A 198 -6.88 13.76 -6.92
N LYS A 199 -6.44 14.46 -5.86
CA LYS A 199 -5.97 15.86 -5.95
C LYS A 199 -4.81 16.00 -6.94
N ILE A 200 -3.83 15.07 -6.92
CA ILE A 200 -2.71 15.07 -7.87
C ILE A 200 -3.21 14.84 -9.30
N ALA A 201 -4.15 13.92 -9.50
CA ALA A 201 -4.72 13.66 -10.81
C ALA A 201 -5.46 14.88 -11.35
N VAL A 202 -6.30 15.54 -10.54
CA VAL A 202 -6.99 16.78 -10.92
C VAL A 202 -5.99 17.88 -11.28
N PHE A 203 -4.92 18.05 -10.52
CA PHE A 203 -3.86 19.00 -10.84
C PHE A 203 -3.27 18.74 -12.23
N LEU A 204 -2.90 17.51 -12.56
CA LEU A 204 -2.34 17.16 -13.87
C LEU A 204 -3.34 17.36 -15.01
N ARG A 205 -4.60 17.01 -14.79
CA ARG A 205 -5.68 17.21 -15.77
C ARG A 205 -5.94 18.68 -16.06
N LYS A 206 -5.85 19.54 -15.04
CA LYS A 206 -5.95 21.01 -15.23
C LYS A 206 -4.76 21.59 -16.00
N LEU A 207 -3.64 20.90 -16.03
CA LEU A 207 -2.52 21.22 -16.91
C LEU A 207 -2.66 20.66 -18.33
N GLY A 208 -3.74 19.93 -18.61
CA GLY A 208 -4.03 19.33 -19.92
C GLY A 208 -3.38 17.97 -20.18
N TYR A 209 -2.98 17.25 -19.11
CA TYR A 209 -2.44 15.91 -19.18
C TYR A 209 -3.43 14.88 -18.67
N TYR A 210 -3.37 13.67 -19.21
CA TYR A 210 -4.12 12.56 -18.66
C TYR A 210 -3.48 12.10 -17.35
N ALA A 211 -4.31 11.71 -16.40
CA ALA A 211 -3.86 11.19 -15.12
C ALA A 211 -4.85 10.18 -14.54
N ALA A 212 -4.35 9.01 -14.14
CA ALA A 212 -5.11 7.96 -13.46
C ALA A 212 -4.64 7.82 -12.01
N PRO A 213 -5.44 8.27 -11.04
CA PRO A 213 -5.13 8.07 -9.64
C PRO A 213 -5.31 6.61 -9.25
N CYS A 214 -4.37 6.05 -8.50
CA CYS A 214 -4.34 4.65 -8.10
C CYS A 214 -3.84 4.50 -6.66
N GLY A 215 -4.49 3.62 -5.91
CA GLY A 215 -4.04 3.16 -4.59
C GLY A 215 -3.04 2.00 -4.70
N ASN A 216 -3.36 0.86 -4.10
CA ASN A 216 -2.58 -0.38 -4.23
C ASN A 216 -2.86 -1.15 -5.52
N ASP A 217 -3.86 -0.77 -6.24
CA ASP A 217 -4.33 -1.34 -7.50
C ASP A 217 -3.39 -1.02 -8.68
N THR A 218 -3.69 -1.60 -9.82
CA THR A 218 -3.09 -1.33 -11.14
C THR A 218 -1.63 -1.74 -11.27
N GLY A 219 -0.87 -1.76 -10.18
CA GLY A 219 0.52 -2.18 -10.23
C GLY A 219 1.17 -2.35 -8.85
N ILE A 220 2.33 -2.98 -8.84
CA ILE A 220 3.08 -3.35 -7.66
C ILE A 220 3.79 -2.11 -7.09
N SER A 221 3.31 -1.62 -5.95
CA SER A 221 3.73 -0.34 -5.37
C SER A 221 5.20 -0.30 -4.93
N VAL A 222 5.72 -1.38 -4.31
CA VAL A 222 7.07 -1.38 -3.72
C VAL A 222 8.17 -1.21 -4.77
N PRO A 223 8.25 -2.00 -5.86
CA PRO A 223 9.27 -1.80 -6.88
C PRO A 223 9.16 -0.44 -7.58
N MET A 224 7.95 0.08 -7.81
CA MET A 224 7.77 1.42 -8.37
C MET A 224 8.33 2.49 -7.42
N ALA A 225 8.08 2.37 -6.12
CA ALA A 225 8.60 3.30 -5.11
C ALA A 225 10.14 3.23 -5.01
N VAL A 226 10.73 2.04 -5.17
CA VAL A 226 12.20 1.89 -5.26
C VAL A 226 12.73 2.58 -6.50
N GLN A 227 12.11 2.40 -7.67
CA GLN A 227 12.47 3.11 -8.90
C GLN A 227 12.31 4.62 -8.78
N ALA A 228 11.29 5.08 -8.06
CA ALA A 228 11.07 6.49 -7.75
C ALA A 228 12.03 7.06 -6.68
N GLY A 229 13.00 6.28 -6.21
CA GLY A 229 14.00 6.73 -5.24
C GLY A 229 13.48 6.99 -3.84
N LEU A 230 12.31 6.45 -3.47
CA LEU A 230 11.69 6.68 -2.18
C LEU A 230 12.25 5.81 -1.06
N GLY A 231 12.87 4.68 -1.40
CA GLY A 231 13.43 3.78 -0.40
C GLY A 231 14.03 2.50 -0.98
N GLU A 232 14.28 1.52 -0.11
CA GLU A 232 14.73 0.17 -0.44
C GLU A 232 13.71 -0.87 0.04
N ALA A 233 13.63 -2.02 -0.60
CA ALA A 233 12.80 -3.12 -0.15
C ALA A 233 13.41 -3.81 1.09
N GLY A 234 12.62 -3.97 2.15
CA GLY A 234 13.00 -4.66 3.37
C GLY A 234 12.68 -6.16 3.37
N ARG A 235 13.14 -6.88 4.41
CA ARG A 235 12.82 -8.30 4.63
C ARG A 235 11.32 -8.56 4.74
N ASN A 236 10.58 -7.65 5.33
CA ASN A 236 9.12 -7.73 5.46
C ASN A 236 8.34 -7.49 4.16
N GLY A 237 9.03 -7.38 3.01
CA GLY A 237 8.41 -7.13 1.72
C GLY A 237 7.91 -5.70 1.50
N LEU A 238 8.09 -4.81 2.48
CA LEU A 238 7.67 -3.41 2.42
C LEU A 238 8.82 -2.50 1.97
N LEU A 239 8.47 -1.32 1.48
CA LEU A 239 9.42 -0.25 1.25
C LEU A 239 9.92 0.27 2.60
N ILE A 240 11.22 0.46 2.72
CA ILE A 240 11.85 1.14 3.85
C ILE A 240 12.31 2.51 3.36
N THR A 241 11.63 3.55 3.81
CA THR A 241 12.07 4.93 3.54
C THR A 241 13.10 5.37 4.57
N GLN A 242 13.91 6.36 4.22
CA GLN A 242 14.87 6.95 5.14
C GLN A 242 14.18 7.70 6.31
N LYS A 243 13.00 8.28 6.03
CA LYS A 243 12.29 9.14 6.97
C LYS A 243 11.42 8.35 7.94
N PHE A 244 10.61 7.42 7.42
CA PHE A 244 9.58 6.73 8.20
C PHE A 244 9.85 5.23 8.39
N GLY A 245 10.94 4.70 7.83
CA GLY A 245 11.12 3.26 7.75
C GLY A 245 9.98 2.64 6.93
N PRO A 246 9.37 1.53 7.41
CA PRO A 246 8.23 0.89 6.73
C PRO A 246 6.87 1.50 7.10
N ARG A 247 6.81 2.52 7.97
CA ARG A 247 5.60 3.07 8.56
C ARG A 247 4.96 4.11 7.62
N HIS A 248 4.43 3.63 6.52
CA HIS A 248 3.76 4.44 5.51
C HIS A 248 2.93 3.59 4.55
N ARG A 249 2.05 4.25 3.79
CA ARG A 249 1.34 3.69 2.65
C ARG A 249 1.82 4.32 1.35
N ILE A 250 1.72 3.56 0.26
CA ILE A 250 2.20 3.96 -1.07
C ILE A 250 1.03 4.05 -2.03
N ALA A 251 0.89 5.18 -2.69
CA ALA A 251 -0.05 5.34 -3.79
C ALA A 251 0.64 5.90 -5.04
N LYS A 252 -0.08 5.94 -6.14
CA LYS A 252 0.48 6.28 -7.46
C LYS A 252 -0.53 7.06 -8.29
N VAL A 253 0.03 7.88 -9.20
CA VAL A 253 -0.74 8.49 -10.29
C VAL A 253 -0.01 8.20 -11.59
N TYR A 254 -0.67 7.49 -12.49
CA TYR A 254 -0.17 7.26 -13.85
C TYR A 254 -0.52 8.45 -14.73
N THR A 255 0.39 8.86 -15.63
CA THR A 255 0.17 10.00 -16.52
C THR A 255 0.88 9.84 -17.86
N ASP A 256 0.35 10.48 -18.89
CA ASP A 256 1.00 10.64 -20.19
C ASP A 256 2.03 11.78 -20.21
N LEU A 257 2.09 12.60 -19.14
CA LEU A 257 3.15 13.61 -18.99
C LEU A 257 4.51 12.92 -18.88
N GLU A 258 5.42 13.28 -19.78
CA GLU A 258 6.79 12.80 -19.70
C GLU A 258 7.56 13.51 -18.59
N LEU A 259 7.92 12.77 -17.56
CA LEU A 259 8.68 13.22 -16.40
C LEU A 259 10.09 12.62 -16.40
N ALA A 260 11.08 13.37 -15.92
CA ALA A 260 12.39 12.81 -15.63
C ALA A 260 12.30 11.89 -14.42
N PRO A 261 12.63 10.60 -14.56
CA PRO A 261 12.54 9.65 -13.45
C PRO A 261 13.62 9.92 -12.41
N ASP A 262 13.28 9.69 -11.16
CA ASP A 262 14.24 9.63 -10.06
C ASP A 262 15.08 8.35 -10.16
N LYS A 263 16.17 8.29 -9.42
CA LYS A 263 17.04 7.10 -9.40
C LYS A 263 16.86 6.31 -8.10
N PRO A 264 16.87 4.97 -8.16
CA PRO A 264 16.88 4.15 -6.96
C PRO A 264 18.00 4.59 -5.99
N ARG A 265 17.68 4.62 -4.72
CA ARG A 265 18.63 4.97 -3.65
C ARG A 265 19.00 3.72 -2.87
N LYS A 266 20.27 3.62 -2.47
CA LYS A 266 20.77 2.60 -1.55
C LYS A 266 21.31 3.28 -0.31
N PHE A 267 20.86 2.82 0.86
CA PHE A 267 21.30 3.35 2.15
C PHE A 267 21.47 2.26 3.22
N GLY A 268 21.60 0.99 2.78
CA GLY A 268 22.03 -0.12 3.63
C GLY A 268 20.89 -0.94 4.23
N VAL A 269 19.66 -0.81 3.75
CA VAL A 269 18.52 -1.61 4.26
C VAL A 269 18.75 -3.09 3.99
N ARG A 270 19.17 -3.44 2.79
CA ARG A 270 19.39 -4.84 2.41
C ARG A 270 20.45 -5.50 3.28
N GLU A 271 21.57 -4.82 3.48
CA GLU A 271 22.69 -5.28 4.31
C GLU A 271 22.26 -5.46 5.76
N PHE A 272 21.54 -4.48 6.31
CA PHE A 272 21.03 -4.55 7.67
C PHE A 272 20.00 -5.67 7.83
N CYS A 273 19.08 -5.84 6.90
CA CYS A 273 18.06 -6.90 6.93
C CYS A 273 18.64 -8.32 6.89
N ARG A 274 19.87 -8.51 6.38
CA ARG A 274 20.59 -9.80 6.45
C ARG A 274 20.90 -10.22 7.88
N LEU A 275 21.15 -9.25 8.75
CA LEU A 275 21.46 -9.46 10.17
C LEU A 275 20.21 -9.38 11.04
N CYS A 276 19.34 -8.42 10.76
CA CYS A 276 18.14 -8.15 11.52
C CYS A 276 16.98 -9.05 11.06
N LYS A 277 16.36 -9.78 12.00
CA LYS A 277 15.21 -10.66 11.74
C LYS A 277 13.98 -10.29 12.57
N LYS A 278 13.99 -9.15 13.27
CA LYS A 278 12.92 -8.74 14.18
C LYS A 278 11.52 -8.84 13.60
N CYS A 279 11.33 -8.43 12.33
CA CYS A 279 10.02 -8.52 11.69
C CYS A 279 9.58 -9.98 11.45
N ALA A 280 10.50 -10.91 11.21
CA ALA A 280 10.20 -12.32 11.09
C ALA A 280 9.92 -12.95 12.46
N ASP A 281 10.74 -12.60 13.48
CA ASP A 281 10.59 -13.09 14.86
C ASP A 281 9.24 -12.64 15.47
N ALA A 282 8.83 -11.40 15.22
CA ALA A 282 7.58 -10.81 15.73
C ALA A 282 6.36 -11.14 14.87
N CYS A 283 6.50 -11.87 13.76
CA CYS A 283 5.37 -12.20 12.89
C CYS A 283 4.49 -13.30 13.52
N PRO A 284 3.26 -12.99 13.95
CA PRO A 284 2.40 -14.00 14.59
C PRO A 284 1.99 -15.11 13.64
N ALA A 285 1.97 -14.82 12.34
CA ALA A 285 1.66 -15.80 11.29
C ALA A 285 2.89 -16.59 10.82
N GLN A 286 4.11 -16.27 11.29
CA GLN A 286 5.37 -16.83 10.79
C GLN A 286 5.46 -16.78 9.24
N ALA A 287 5.01 -15.66 8.67
CA ALA A 287 4.87 -15.47 7.23
C ALA A 287 6.13 -14.86 6.58
N ILE A 288 7.07 -14.33 7.37
CA ILE A 288 8.26 -13.64 6.87
C ILE A 288 9.46 -14.56 6.96
N SER A 289 10.22 -14.66 5.87
CA SER A 289 11.41 -15.53 5.77
C SER A 289 12.49 -15.19 6.81
N HIS A 290 12.99 -16.21 7.50
CA HIS A 290 14.15 -16.13 8.40
C HIS A 290 15.51 -16.32 7.69
N GLU A 291 15.52 -16.56 6.39
CA GLU A 291 16.75 -16.78 5.66
C GLU A 291 17.66 -15.55 5.69
N LYS A 292 18.97 -15.78 5.68
CA LYS A 292 19.94 -14.69 5.71
C LYS A 292 19.85 -13.84 4.45
N ASP A 293 19.82 -14.47 3.31
CA ASP A 293 19.87 -13.81 2.01
C ASP A 293 18.51 -13.87 1.29
N PRO A 294 18.17 -12.85 0.50
CA PRO A 294 17.01 -12.90 -0.37
C PRO A 294 17.21 -13.94 -1.47
N LYS A 295 16.12 -14.48 -1.99
CA LYS A 295 16.10 -15.50 -3.04
C LYS A 295 15.32 -15.03 -4.25
N VAL A 296 15.61 -15.63 -5.40
CA VAL A 296 14.79 -15.58 -6.60
C VAL A 296 13.99 -16.87 -6.66
N LEU A 297 12.66 -16.80 -6.66
CA LEU A 297 11.83 -17.97 -6.88
C LEU A 297 11.50 -18.14 -8.36
N GLN A 298 11.36 -19.38 -8.78
CA GLN A 298 10.82 -19.73 -10.09
C GLN A 298 9.30 -19.79 -10.01
N PRO A 299 8.56 -19.71 -11.14
CA PRO A 299 7.09 -19.73 -11.13
C PRO A 299 6.48 -20.91 -10.39
N GLU A 300 7.10 -22.08 -10.46
CA GLU A 300 6.68 -23.32 -9.79
C GLU A 300 6.81 -23.28 -8.26
N ASP A 301 7.67 -22.41 -7.75
CA ASP A 301 7.91 -22.24 -6.30
C ASP A 301 7.11 -21.08 -5.72
N CYS A 302 6.39 -20.34 -6.57
CA CYS A 302 5.66 -19.14 -6.15
C CYS A 302 4.27 -19.46 -5.64
N GLU A 303 3.93 -18.89 -4.48
CA GLU A 303 2.56 -18.79 -4.01
C GLU A 303 1.75 -17.78 -4.85
N VAL A 304 0.41 -17.83 -4.72
CA VAL A 304 -0.54 -17.06 -5.56
C VAL A 304 -0.27 -15.55 -5.61
N ALA A 305 0.32 -14.99 -4.56
CA ALA A 305 0.58 -13.56 -4.44
C ALA A 305 2.08 -13.21 -4.53
N GLU A 306 2.90 -14.11 -5.05
CA GLU A 306 4.33 -13.87 -5.22
C GLU A 306 4.67 -13.58 -6.68
N ASN A 307 5.73 -12.76 -6.88
CA ASN A 307 6.28 -12.50 -8.19
C ASN A 307 7.50 -13.36 -8.41
N PRO A 308 7.50 -14.24 -9.42
CA PRO A 308 8.68 -14.98 -9.82
C PRO A 308 9.78 -14.03 -10.34
N TYR A 309 11.00 -14.53 -10.42
CA TYR A 309 12.18 -13.83 -10.95
C TYR A 309 12.59 -12.56 -10.22
N THR A 310 11.96 -12.25 -9.06
CA THR A 310 12.30 -11.10 -8.23
C THR A 310 13.15 -11.55 -7.04
N GLU A 311 14.34 -10.99 -6.90
CA GLU A 311 15.20 -11.25 -5.74
C GLU A 311 14.73 -10.47 -4.51
N LYS A 312 14.11 -11.19 -3.58
CA LYS A 312 13.54 -10.63 -2.33
C LYS A 312 13.53 -11.68 -1.21
N TRP A 313 13.32 -11.26 0.03
CA TRP A 313 12.80 -12.16 1.06
C TRP A 313 11.32 -12.37 0.80
N HIS A 314 10.94 -13.62 0.66
CA HIS A 314 9.57 -13.98 0.33
C HIS A 314 8.70 -13.91 1.58
N LEU A 315 7.48 -13.44 1.37
CA LEU A 315 6.44 -13.34 2.37
C LEU A 315 5.31 -14.31 1.97
N ASP A 316 4.99 -15.25 2.84
CA ASP A 316 3.79 -16.07 2.68
C ASP A 316 2.53 -15.22 2.94
N SER A 317 1.96 -14.70 1.87
CA SER A 317 0.80 -13.82 1.93
C SER A 317 -0.46 -14.53 2.39
N ASN A 318 -0.54 -15.85 2.19
CA ASN A 318 -1.66 -16.67 2.66
C ASN A 318 -1.67 -16.75 4.19
N ARG A 319 -0.52 -17.04 4.80
CA ARG A 319 -0.39 -17.01 6.27
C ARG A 319 -0.65 -15.63 6.83
N CYS A 320 -0.08 -14.59 6.22
CA CYS A 320 -0.29 -13.21 6.65
C CYS A 320 -1.77 -12.82 6.60
N GLY A 321 -2.45 -13.07 5.48
CA GLY A 321 -3.87 -12.77 5.31
C GLY A 321 -4.78 -13.61 6.22
N SER A 322 -4.44 -14.88 6.45
CA SER A 322 -5.17 -15.74 7.39
C SER A 322 -5.11 -15.20 8.82
N PHE A 323 -3.94 -14.68 9.24
CA PHE A 323 -3.84 -14.03 10.54
C PHE A 323 -4.71 -12.76 10.63
N TRP A 324 -4.78 -11.94 9.60
CA TRP A 324 -5.68 -10.78 9.60
C TRP A 324 -7.14 -11.18 9.77
N ALA A 325 -7.55 -12.24 9.08
CA ALA A 325 -8.90 -12.76 9.22
C ALA A 325 -9.18 -13.29 10.64
N TYR A 326 -8.22 -13.99 11.24
CA TYR A 326 -8.31 -14.48 12.62
C TYR A 326 -8.32 -13.32 13.64
N ASN A 327 -7.44 -12.35 13.47
CA ASN A 327 -7.31 -11.18 14.35
C ASN A 327 -8.51 -10.22 14.24
N GLY A 328 -9.26 -10.28 13.14
CA GLY A 328 -10.38 -9.37 12.85
C GLY A 328 -9.96 -7.98 12.39
N SER A 329 -8.65 -7.73 12.27
CA SER A 329 -8.08 -6.46 11.79
C SER A 329 -6.72 -6.66 11.13
N PRO A 330 -6.27 -5.75 10.26
CA PRO A 330 -4.92 -5.76 9.71
C PRO A 330 -3.85 -5.76 10.79
N CYS A 331 -2.78 -6.51 10.54
CA CYS A 331 -1.62 -6.60 11.41
C CYS A 331 -0.48 -5.75 10.86
N SER A 332 0.19 -5.00 11.73
CA SER A 332 1.37 -4.18 11.42
C SER A 332 2.58 -4.50 12.30
N ASN A 333 2.64 -5.70 12.94
CA ASN A 333 3.73 -6.08 13.82
C ASN A 333 5.11 -5.93 13.15
N CYS A 334 5.25 -6.36 11.91
CA CYS A 334 6.50 -6.23 11.16
C CYS A 334 6.91 -4.77 10.88
N VAL A 335 5.97 -3.84 10.91
CA VAL A 335 6.21 -2.40 10.85
C VAL A 335 6.60 -1.88 12.23
N ALA A 336 5.82 -2.22 13.26
CA ALA A 336 6.00 -1.75 14.64
C ALA A 336 7.41 -2.06 15.19
N VAL A 337 7.88 -3.30 15.00
CA VAL A 337 9.18 -3.77 15.53
C VAL A 337 10.38 -3.43 14.66
N CYS A 338 10.17 -2.85 13.47
CA CYS A 338 11.26 -2.59 12.54
C CYS A 338 12.22 -1.56 13.10
N SER A 339 13.52 -1.87 13.10
CA SER A 339 14.55 -0.94 13.58
C SER A 339 14.63 0.35 12.76
N TRP A 340 14.09 0.38 11.56
CA TRP A 340 13.94 1.58 10.75
C TRP A 340 12.67 2.39 11.06
N ASN A 341 11.74 1.84 11.86
CA ASN A 341 10.54 2.54 12.31
C ASN A 341 10.89 3.49 13.45
N LYS A 342 11.29 4.69 13.11
CA LYS A 342 11.73 5.72 14.06
C LYS A 342 11.04 7.04 13.76
N VAL A 343 10.75 7.81 14.81
CA VAL A 343 10.35 9.22 14.69
C VAL A 343 11.55 10.10 14.37
N GLU A 344 11.31 11.30 13.89
CA GLU A 344 12.38 12.27 13.56
C GLU A 344 12.88 12.94 14.85
N THR A 345 13.90 12.35 15.46
CA THR A 345 14.62 12.89 16.62
C THR A 345 16.12 12.64 16.43
N TRP A 346 16.96 13.48 17.00
CA TRP A 346 18.41 13.42 16.81
C TRP A 346 19.05 12.06 17.18
N ASN A 347 18.57 11.44 18.24
CA ASN A 347 19.03 10.11 18.68
C ASN A 347 18.66 9.02 17.68
N HIS A 348 17.49 9.11 17.05
CA HIS A 348 17.09 8.19 15.99
C HIS A 348 17.85 8.45 14.69
N ASP A 349 18.27 9.68 14.41
CA ASP A 349 19.15 9.96 13.27
C ASP A 349 20.52 9.32 13.46
N VAL A 350 21.07 9.36 14.69
CA VAL A 350 22.29 8.62 15.04
C VAL A 350 22.11 7.11 14.82
N ALA A 351 20.99 6.54 15.28
CA ALA A 351 20.67 5.13 15.05
C ALA A 351 20.57 4.80 13.57
N ARG A 352 19.91 5.65 12.77
CA ARG A 352 19.82 5.48 11.30
C ARG A 352 21.20 5.54 10.62
N ILE A 353 22.11 6.39 11.09
CA ILE A 353 23.49 6.42 10.60
C ILE A 353 24.23 5.14 10.98
N ALA A 354 24.09 4.68 12.22
CA ALA A 354 24.74 3.47 12.69
C ALA A 354 24.29 2.21 11.89
N THR A 355 23.01 2.12 11.51
CA THR A 355 22.52 1.00 10.70
C THR A 355 23.10 0.96 9.28
N ARG A 356 23.68 2.06 8.79
CA ARG A 356 24.36 2.11 7.48
C ARG A 356 25.82 1.66 7.52
N ILE A 357 26.42 1.66 8.70
CA ILE A 357 27.82 1.31 8.89
C ILE A 357 27.91 -0.17 9.29
N PRO A 358 28.49 -1.06 8.47
CA PRO A 358 28.46 -2.52 8.71
C PRO A 358 28.97 -2.92 10.09
N LEU A 359 30.03 -2.28 10.61
CA LEU A 359 30.60 -2.55 11.93
C LEU A 359 29.67 -2.15 13.09
N LEU A 360 28.73 -1.24 12.86
CA LEU A 360 27.82 -0.72 13.90
C LEU A 360 26.42 -1.35 13.84
N GLN A 361 26.12 -2.12 12.81
CA GLN A 361 24.78 -2.68 12.59
C GLN A 361 24.30 -3.58 13.72
N ASP A 362 25.17 -4.49 14.22
CA ASP A 362 24.81 -5.38 15.34
C ASP A 362 24.66 -4.59 16.66
N ALA A 363 25.52 -3.62 16.89
CA ALA A 363 25.40 -2.73 18.04
C ALA A 363 24.10 -1.92 17.96
N ALA A 364 23.77 -1.32 16.82
CA ALA A 364 22.53 -0.59 16.62
C ALA A 364 21.30 -1.47 16.87
N ARG A 365 21.30 -2.74 16.42
CA ARG A 365 20.25 -3.72 16.69
C ARG A 365 20.09 -4.01 18.18
N LYS A 366 21.20 -4.26 18.90
CA LYS A 366 21.19 -4.52 20.35
C LYS A 366 20.73 -3.32 21.16
N PHE A 367 21.15 -2.11 20.79
CA PHE A 367 20.65 -0.88 21.40
C PHE A 367 19.15 -0.73 21.22
N ASP A 368 18.66 -1.00 20.05
CA ASP A 368 17.24 -0.95 19.72
C ASP A 368 16.41 -1.93 20.59
N GLU A 369 16.94 -3.13 20.83
CA GLU A 369 16.35 -4.11 21.75
C GLU A 369 16.38 -3.64 23.20
N TRP A 370 17.51 -3.09 23.64
CA TRP A 370 17.68 -2.60 25.00
C TRP A 370 16.76 -1.43 25.35
N PHE A 371 16.46 -0.57 24.37
CA PHE A 371 15.50 0.52 24.54
C PHE A 371 14.04 0.09 24.38
N GLY A 372 13.74 -1.20 24.26
CA GLY A 372 12.37 -1.72 24.20
C GLY A 372 11.67 -1.55 22.85
N TYR A 373 12.42 -1.35 21.75
CA TYR A 373 11.85 -1.27 20.40
C TYR A 373 11.72 -2.63 19.71
N ASN A 374 11.63 -3.71 20.48
CA ASN A 374 11.62 -5.08 19.97
C ASN A 374 10.24 -5.76 20.02
N GLY A 375 9.22 -5.06 20.48
CA GLY A 375 7.87 -5.59 20.60
C GLY A 375 6.78 -4.53 20.44
N PRO A 376 5.54 -4.97 20.19
CA PRO A 376 4.39 -4.10 20.26
C PRO A 376 4.13 -3.61 21.71
N VAL A 377 3.47 -2.47 21.83
CA VAL A 377 3.08 -1.88 23.11
C VAL A 377 1.63 -2.26 23.39
N ASN A 378 1.31 -2.49 24.68
CA ASN A 378 -0.08 -2.76 25.06
C ASN A 378 -0.98 -1.54 24.71
N PRO A 379 -2.07 -1.75 23.93
CA PRO A 379 -2.97 -0.67 23.56
C PRO A 379 -3.65 -0.02 24.77
N ASP A 380 -3.97 -0.79 25.83
CA ASP A 380 -4.65 -0.27 27.01
C ASP A 380 -3.78 0.74 27.78
N GLU A 381 -2.46 0.48 27.90
CA GLU A 381 -1.52 1.42 28.49
C GLU A 381 -1.43 2.74 27.74
N ARG A 382 -1.68 2.72 26.42
CA ARG A 382 -1.67 3.91 25.57
C ARG A 382 -2.96 4.71 25.66
N LEU A 383 -4.09 4.06 25.78
CA LEU A 383 -5.40 4.73 25.98
C LEU A 383 -5.42 5.43 27.35
N GLU A 384 -4.90 4.77 28.39
CA GLU A 384 -4.77 5.35 29.73
C GLU A 384 -3.75 6.48 29.80
N SER A 385 -2.69 6.45 28.99
CA SER A 385 -1.63 7.47 28.95
C SER A 385 -2.03 8.80 28.30
N GLY A 386 -3.31 8.99 27.94
CA GLY A 386 -3.79 10.24 27.37
C GLY A 386 -3.50 10.42 25.89
N TYR A 387 -3.12 9.36 25.15
CA TYR A 387 -2.89 9.44 23.72
C TYR A 387 -4.11 10.00 22.95
N VAL A 388 -5.31 9.57 23.33
CA VAL A 388 -6.57 10.11 22.78
C VAL A 388 -6.85 11.52 23.28
N GLN A 389 -6.44 11.87 24.51
CA GLN A 389 -6.61 13.21 25.09
C GLN A 389 -5.74 14.26 24.42
N ASN A 390 -4.59 13.88 23.87
CA ASN A 390 -3.67 14.77 23.14
C ASN A 390 -4.03 14.92 21.64
N MET A 391 -5.03 14.20 21.17
CA MET A 391 -5.56 14.34 19.79
C MET A 391 -6.71 15.37 19.67
N VAL A 392 -7.18 15.91 20.82
CA VAL A 392 -8.28 16.91 20.86
C VAL A 392 -7.64 18.33 21.12
#